data_35fddd319b569c3e188c21fced20b394
#
_entry.id   35fddd319b569c3e188c21fced20b394
#
_cell.length_a   1.000
_cell.length_b   1.000
_cell.length_c   1.000
_cell.angle_alpha   90.00
_cell.angle_beta   90.00
_cell.angle_gamma   90.00
#
_symmetry.space_group_name_H-M   'P 1'
#
loop_
_entity.id
_entity.type
_entity.pdbx_description
1 polymer ?
#
loop_
_entity_poly.entity_id
_entity_poly.type
_entity_poly.pdbx_seq_one_letter_code
_entity_poly.pdbx_strand_id
1 'polypeptide(L)' 'MAQAISVRLDDDALRALSELEATGMSRSEAIRAALVEAASRLHDKRALAAEVAALEADDDDRAEMIAVAELMESLRAPR' A
#
# COMPACT_ATOMS: atom_id res chain seq x y z
N MET A 1 -10.20 -9.72 -22.41
CA MET A 1 -10.40 -11.14 -22.76
C MET A 1 -9.70 -12.03 -21.77
N ALA A 2 -10.32 -13.17 -21.45
CA ALA A 2 -9.71 -14.13 -20.56
C ALA A 2 -8.60 -14.89 -21.29
N GLN A 3 -7.48 -15.08 -20.60
CA GLN A 3 -6.32 -15.81 -21.10
C GLN A 3 -6.08 -17.04 -20.23
N ALA A 4 -5.85 -18.18 -20.82
CA ALA A 4 -5.54 -19.40 -20.07
C ALA A 4 -4.09 -19.37 -19.60
N ILE A 5 -3.90 -19.63 -18.32
CA ILE A 5 -2.58 -19.67 -17.69
C ILE A 5 -2.45 -20.98 -16.91
N SER A 6 -1.33 -21.65 -17.04
CA SER A 6 -1.05 -22.87 -16.26
C SER A 6 -0.09 -22.52 -15.14
N VAL A 7 -0.46 -22.92 -13.91
CA VAL A 7 0.35 -22.68 -12.72
C VAL A 7 0.40 -23.93 -11.87
N ARG A 8 1.55 -24.23 -11.31
CA ARG A 8 1.69 -25.29 -10.30
C ARG A 8 1.44 -24.69 -8.93
N LEU A 9 0.61 -25.35 -8.14
CA LEU A 9 0.34 -24.93 -6.78
C LEU A 9 1.03 -25.90 -5.81
N ASP A 10 1.70 -25.34 -4.81
CA ASP A 10 2.25 -26.12 -3.71
C ASP A 10 1.15 -26.52 -2.71
N ASP A 11 1.52 -27.26 -1.67
CA ASP A 11 0.55 -27.75 -0.68
C ASP A 11 -0.20 -26.61 0.03
N ASP A 12 0.50 -25.54 0.36
CA ASP A 12 -0.11 -24.37 1.01
C ASP A 12 -1.12 -23.69 0.11
N ALA A 13 -0.78 -23.50 -1.17
CA ALA A 13 -1.68 -22.89 -2.15
C ALA A 13 -2.89 -23.79 -2.43
N LEU A 14 -2.70 -25.10 -2.51
CA LEU A 14 -3.80 -26.04 -2.68
C LEU A 14 -4.76 -26.04 -1.49
N ARG A 15 -4.23 -25.93 -0.28
CA ARG A 15 -5.04 -25.83 0.93
C ARG A 15 -5.85 -24.54 0.93
N ALA A 16 -5.24 -23.43 0.60
CA ALA A 16 -5.92 -22.14 0.49
C ALA A 16 -7.03 -22.20 -0.56
N LEU A 17 -6.77 -22.82 -1.71
CA LEU A 17 -7.77 -23.00 -2.75
C LEU A 17 -8.96 -23.82 -2.26
N SER A 18 -8.69 -24.90 -1.51
CA SER A 18 -9.76 -25.72 -0.95
C SER A 18 -10.63 -24.94 0.04
N GLU A 19 -10.03 -24.08 0.84
CA GLU A 19 -10.78 -23.22 1.76
C GLU A 19 -11.69 -22.25 1.01
N LEU A 20 -11.19 -21.66 -0.07
CA LEU A 20 -12.00 -20.77 -0.91
C LEU A 20 -13.14 -21.49 -1.62
N GLU A 21 -12.87 -22.70 -2.14
CA GLU A 21 -13.90 -23.53 -2.75
C GLU A 21 -15.00 -23.92 -1.75
N ALA A 22 -14.63 -24.10 -0.49
CA ALA A 22 -15.58 -24.43 0.59
C ALA A 22 -16.60 -23.32 0.84
N THR A 23 -16.32 -22.09 0.42
CA THR A 23 -17.27 -20.97 0.54
C THR A 23 -18.34 -20.98 -0.56
N GLY A 24 -18.28 -21.91 -1.51
CA GLY A 24 -19.21 -22.03 -2.61
C GLY A 24 -18.70 -21.53 -3.96
N MET A 25 -17.46 -21.06 -4.00
CA MET A 25 -16.81 -20.60 -5.23
C MET A 25 -16.35 -21.79 -6.08
N SER A 26 -16.42 -21.63 -7.40
CA SER A 26 -15.75 -22.58 -8.30
C SER A 26 -14.23 -22.38 -8.19
N ARG A 27 -13.44 -23.34 -8.64
CA ARG A 27 -11.99 -23.25 -8.64
C ARG A 27 -11.49 -22.02 -9.41
N SER A 28 -12.04 -21.77 -10.59
CA SER A 28 -11.67 -20.61 -11.41
C SER A 28 -12.04 -19.30 -10.75
N GLU A 29 -13.21 -19.20 -10.14
CA GLU A 29 -13.65 -18.01 -9.41
C GLU A 29 -12.76 -17.75 -8.20
N ALA A 30 -12.43 -18.79 -7.44
CA ALA A 30 -11.57 -18.68 -6.27
C ALA A 30 -10.19 -18.16 -6.66
N ILE A 31 -9.60 -18.67 -7.72
CA ILE A 31 -8.29 -18.22 -8.20
C ILE A 31 -8.35 -16.77 -8.66
N ARG A 32 -9.35 -16.42 -9.46
CA ARG A 32 -9.48 -15.03 -9.94
C ARG A 32 -9.71 -14.06 -8.80
N ALA A 33 -10.59 -14.38 -7.87
CA ALA A 33 -10.87 -13.53 -6.72
C ALA A 33 -9.64 -13.34 -5.85
N ALA A 34 -8.88 -14.40 -5.61
CA ALA A 34 -7.65 -14.33 -4.81
C ALA A 34 -6.59 -13.44 -5.47
N LEU A 35 -6.43 -13.52 -6.78
CA LEU A 35 -5.47 -12.70 -7.52
C LEU A 35 -5.87 -11.22 -7.49
N VAL A 36 -7.12 -10.91 -7.72
CA VAL A 36 -7.63 -9.54 -7.69
C VAL A 36 -7.47 -8.96 -6.29
N GLU A 37 -7.80 -9.72 -5.26
CA GLU A 37 -7.66 -9.28 -3.87
C GLU A 37 -6.20 -9.05 -3.50
N ALA A 38 -5.30 -9.94 -3.88
CA ALA A 38 -3.87 -9.78 -3.62
C ALA A 38 -3.31 -8.53 -4.30
N ALA A 39 -3.71 -8.26 -5.54
CA ALA A 39 -3.31 -7.05 -6.26
C ALA A 39 -3.88 -5.80 -5.61
N SER A 40 -5.12 -5.84 -5.14
CA SER A 40 -5.76 -4.74 -4.43
C SER A 40 -5.01 -4.39 -3.13
N ARG A 41 -4.64 -5.40 -2.36
CA ARG A 41 -3.84 -5.20 -1.13
C ARG A 41 -2.49 -4.57 -1.43
N LEU A 42 -1.86 -4.96 -2.52
CA LEU A 42 -0.59 -4.38 -2.94
C LEU A 42 -0.73 -2.90 -3.30
N HIS A 43 -1.80 -2.54 -4.03
CA HIS A 43 -2.10 -1.15 -4.37
C HIS A 43 -2.38 -0.32 -3.12
N ASP A 44 -3.17 -0.82 -2.19
CA ASP A 44 -3.49 -0.13 -0.93
C ASP A 44 -2.22 0.11 -0.11
N LYS A 45 -1.36 -0.88 -0.03
CA LYS A 45 -0.08 -0.75 0.69
C LYS A 45 0.82 0.30 0.07
N ARG A 46 0.90 0.34 -1.26
CA ARG A 46 1.70 1.35 -1.99
C ARG A 46 1.12 2.75 -1.83
N ALA A 47 -0.19 2.88 -1.91
CA ALA A 47 -0.89 4.15 -1.71
C ALA A 47 -0.64 4.69 -0.30
N LEU A 48 -0.75 3.84 0.72
CA LEU A 48 -0.49 4.22 2.10
C LEU A 48 0.96 4.66 2.30
N ALA A 49 1.91 3.92 1.74
CA ALA A 49 3.33 4.27 1.82
C ALA A 49 3.61 5.62 1.16
N ALA A 50 2.96 5.92 0.03
CA ALA A 50 3.08 7.20 -0.66
C ALA A 50 2.49 8.35 0.17
N GLU A 51 1.34 8.13 0.83
CA GLU A 51 0.72 9.10 1.72
C GLU A 51 1.61 9.42 2.93
N VAL A 52 2.18 8.39 3.54
CA VAL A 52 3.09 8.55 4.68
C VAL A 52 4.33 9.34 4.26
N ALA A 53 4.92 9.01 3.11
CA ALA A 53 6.07 9.73 2.59
C ALA A 53 5.77 11.21 2.31
N ALA A 54 4.58 11.50 1.75
CA ALA A 54 4.14 12.88 1.50
C ALA A 54 3.96 13.66 2.80
N LEU A 55 3.37 13.05 3.83
CA LEU A 55 3.20 13.67 5.14
C LEU A 55 4.53 13.97 5.83
N GLU A 56 5.48 13.06 5.75
CA GLU A 56 6.82 13.25 6.29
C GLU A 56 7.54 14.41 5.60
N ALA A 57 7.43 14.52 4.28
CA ALA A 57 8.00 15.61 3.52
C ALA A 57 7.38 16.96 3.91
N ASP A 58 6.07 17.03 4.10
CA ASP A 58 5.38 18.23 4.53
C ASP A 58 5.80 18.67 5.94
N ASP A 59 5.99 17.73 6.85
CA ASP A 59 6.45 18.00 8.20
C ASP A 59 7.88 18.56 8.22
N ASP A 60 8.75 18.01 7.39
CA ASP A 60 10.13 18.51 7.24
C ASP A 60 10.15 19.92 6.67
N ASP A 61 9.35 20.23 5.66
CA ASP A 61 9.21 21.58 5.09
C ASP A 61 8.71 22.57 6.13
N ARG A 62 7.73 22.19 6.94
CA ARG A 62 7.22 23.03 8.03
C ARG A 62 8.29 23.35 9.06
N ALA A 63 9.04 22.35 9.45
CA ALA A 63 10.13 22.52 10.42
C ALA A 63 11.19 23.49 9.90
N GLU A 64 11.56 23.41 8.63
CA GLU A 64 12.50 24.34 8.00
C GLU A 64 11.96 25.77 7.97
N MET A 65 10.69 25.96 7.62
CA MET A 65 10.06 27.27 7.59
C MET A 65 10.02 27.93 8.97
N ILE A 66 9.71 27.17 10.00
CA ILE A 66 9.70 27.66 11.39
C ILE A 66 11.11 28.08 11.82
N ALA A 67 12.11 27.27 11.53
CA ALA A 67 13.51 27.55 11.88
C ALA A 67 14.01 28.83 11.21
N VAL A 68 13.68 29.06 9.94
CA VAL A 68 14.03 30.28 9.20
C VAL A 68 13.33 31.49 9.80
N ALA A 69 12.04 31.38 10.13
CA ALA A 69 11.27 32.46 10.74
C ALA A 69 11.84 32.87 12.10
N GLU A 70 12.21 31.90 12.93
CA GLU A 70 12.82 32.15 14.23
C GLU A 70 14.16 32.85 14.07
N LEU A 71 14.97 32.45 13.13
CA LEU A 71 16.26 33.07 12.86
C LEU A 71 16.08 34.52 12.42
N MET A 72 15.14 34.80 11.54
CA MET A 72 14.86 36.17 11.06
C MET A 72 14.36 37.06 12.20
N GLU A 73 13.51 36.55 13.07
CA GLU A 73 13.02 37.28 14.22
C GLU A 73 14.14 37.61 15.19
N SER A 74 15.02 36.67 15.43
CA SER A 74 16.21 36.87 16.27
C SER A 74 17.11 37.99 15.74
N LEU A 75 17.25 38.13 14.42
CA LEU A 75 18.02 39.19 13.79
C LEU A 75 17.35 40.57 13.86
N ARG A 76 16.03 40.61 13.98
CA ARG A 76 15.25 41.85 14.10
C ARG A 76 15.10 42.36 15.54
N ALA A 77 15.30 41.50 16.53
CA ALA A 77 15.06 41.85 17.92
C ALA A 77 15.91 43.05 18.34
N PRO A 78 15.31 44.10 18.88
CA PRO A 78 16.06 45.24 19.38
C PRO A 78 16.84 44.85 20.64
N ARG A 79 17.99 45.43 20.79
CA ARG A 79 18.84 45.18 21.97
C ARG A 79 18.48 46.07 23.16
#